data_60b57f26e0214e854624db5cdc21426d
#
_entry.id   60b57f26e0214e854624db5cdc21426d
#
_cell.length_a   1.000
_cell.length_b   1.000
_cell.length_c   1.000
_cell.angle_alpha   90.00
_cell.angle_beta   90.00
_cell.angle_gamma   90.00
#
_symmetry.space_group_name_H-M   'P 1'
#
loop_
_entity.id
_entity.type
_entity.pdbx_description
1 polymer ?
#
loop_
_entity_poly.entity_id
_entity_poly.type
_entity_poly.pdbx_seq_one_letter_code
_entity_poly.pdbx_strand_id
1 'polypeptide(L)'
;VQELKLSQDKAFTFTIDRRNSDDTMMTQQAAKCLQRHIDEIVVPTIDKYRLSKLSANAGVSATFSYAKSSSPYEHYLDVAMQLTENEIPTENRIVYMTPKFYKALRLDPQFVGTSDSAANIAQSGNLTKIDGASIKVVPSSYLPTGTNFIITHPIAMCSPVKLAEYNTHD
;
A
#
# COMPACT_ATOMS: atom_id res chain seq x y z
N VAL A 1 13.63 -26.60 8.29
CA VAL A 1 14.33 -25.43 7.74
C VAL A 1 13.45 -24.88 6.63
N GLN A 2 12.98 -23.64 6.76
CA GLN A 2 12.26 -22.96 5.67
C GLN A 2 13.28 -22.27 4.77
N GLU A 3 13.20 -22.54 3.47
CA GLU A 3 14.04 -21.91 2.46
C GLU A 3 13.32 -20.70 1.87
N LEU A 4 13.90 -19.51 2.00
CA LEU A 4 13.39 -18.26 1.42
C LEU A 4 14.07 -18.02 0.07
N LYS A 5 13.32 -18.18 -1.01
CA LYS A 5 13.80 -17.92 -2.36
C LYS A 5 13.51 -16.46 -2.75
N LEU A 6 14.57 -15.67 -2.92
CA LEU A 6 14.47 -14.32 -3.46
C LEU A 6 14.25 -14.38 -4.97
N SER A 7 13.12 -13.87 -5.44
CA SER A 7 12.69 -13.98 -6.84
C SER A 7 12.85 -12.69 -7.65
N GLN A 8 13.28 -11.61 -7.01
CA GLN A 8 13.49 -10.31 -7.67
C GLN A 8 14.96 -9.92 -7.60
N ASP A 9 15.56 -9.78 -8.77
CA ASP A 9 16.88 -9.19 -8.96
C ASP A 9 16.74 -8.11 -10.04
N LYS A 10 17.00 -6.85 -9.65
CA LYS A 10 16.85 -5.69 -10.53
C LYS A 10 18.01 -4.74 -10.34
N ALA A 11 18.58 -4.33 -11.45
CA ALA A 11 19.58 -3.28 -11.49
C ALA A 11 19.14 -2.16 -12.43
N PHE A 12 19.63 -0.96 -12.18
CA PHE A 12 19.49 0.17 -13.09
C PHE A 12 20.79 0.93 -13.20
N THR A 13 21.03 1.56 -14.34
CA THR A 13 22.17 2.44 -14.58
C THR A 13 21.67 3.65 -15.35
N PHE A 14 22.12 4.82 -14.98
CA PHE A 14 21.94 6.04 -15.77
C PHE A 14 23.26 6.81 -15.84
N THR A 15 23.47 7.50 -16.94
CA THR A 15 24.65 8.35 -17.15
C THR A 15 24.26 9.80 -17.23
N ILE A 16 25.05 10.67 -16.64
CA ILE A 16 24.89 12.12 -16.71
C ILE A 16 26.04 12.67 -17.55
N ASP A 17 25.71 13.43 -18.60
CA ASP A 17 26.74 14.05 -19.45
C ASP A 17 27.45 15.16 -18.66
N ARG A 18 28.77 15.11 -18.69
CA ARG A 18 29.66 16.04 -17.97
C ARG A 18 29.54 17.49 -18.45
N ARG A 19 29.16 17.74 -19.69
CA ARG A 19 28.92 19.09 -20.23
C ARG A 19 27.65 19.75 -19.63
N ASN A 20 26.60 18.99 -19.45
CA ASN A 20 25.43 19.43 -18.70
C ASN A 20 25.70 19.55 -17.20
N SER A 21 26.80 18.95 -16.74
CA SER A 21 27.27 18.92 -15.38
C SER A 21 27.92 20.25 -14.97
N ASP A 22 28.73 20.86 -15.77
CA ASP A 22 29.43 22.12 -15.45
C ASP A 22 28.48 23.32 -15.39
N ASP A 23 27.43 23.34 -16.22
CA ASP A 23 26.47 24.45 -16.28
C ASP A 23 25.53 24.55 -15.08
N THR A 24 25.46 23.55 -14.22
CA THR A 24 24.43 23.46 -13.18
C THR A 24 24.88 23.14 -11.74
N MET A 25 26.14 23.30 -11.36
CA MET A 25 26.67 23.04 -9.99
C MET A 25 26.39 21.63 -9.42
N MET A 26 26.85 20.61 -9.96
CA MET A 26 26.20 19.31 -10.17
C MET A 26 26.58 18.13 -9.32
N THR A 27 27.40 18.18 -8.34
CA THR A 27 27.52 17.12 -7.33
C THR A 27 26.19 16.86 -6.58
N GLN A 28 25.31 17.86 -6.53
CA GLN A 28 23.97 17.72 -5.98
C GLN A 28 22.94 17.09 -6.93
N GLN A 29 23.18 17.10 -8.25
CA GLN A 29 22.17 16.62 -9.19
C GLN A 29 22.19 15.11 -9.37
N ALA A 30 23.36 14.47 -9.37
CA ALA A 30 23.44 13.00 -9.45
C ALA A 30 22.72 12.34 -8.26
N ALA A 31 22.98 12.83 -7.05
CA ALA A 31 22.30 12.35 -5.85
C ALA A 31 20.79 12.63 -5.87
N LYS A 32 20.36 13.81 -6.37
CA LYS A 32 18.94 14.13 -6.51
C LYS A 32 18.25 13.27 -7.58
N CYS A 33 18.90 13.03 -8.71
CA CYS A 33 18.39 12.13 -9.75
C CYS A 33 18.26 10.70 -9.23
N LEU A 34 19.25 10.22 -8.47
CA LEU A 34 19.21 8.92 -7.83
C LEU A 34 18.05 8.82 -6.84
N GLN A 35 17.92 9.79 -5.94
CA GLN A 35 16.84 9.83 -4.97
C GLN A 35 15.47 9.85 -5.65
N ARG A 36 15.32 10.70 -6.67
CA ARG A 36 14.09 10.76 -7.46
C ARG A 36 13.76 9.43 -8.13
N HIS A 37 14.75 8.74 -8.70
CA HIS A 37 14.57 7.43 -9.32
C HIS A 37 14.14 6.39 -8.29
N ILE A 38 14.73 6.41 -7.10
CA ILE A 38 14.34 5.54 -5.99
C ILE A 38 12.87 5.80 -5.62
N ASP A 39 12.50 7.06 -5.39
CA ASP A 39 11.16 7.41 -4.92
C ASP A 39 10.07 7.19 -5.99
N GLU A 40 10.35 7.51 -7.25
CA GLU A 40 9.35 7.46 -8.33
C GLU A 40 9.24 6.07 -9.01
N ILE A 41 10.29 5.24 -8.98
CA ILE A 41 10.34 3.99 -9.74
C ILE A 41 10.59 2.79 -8.84
N VAL A 42 11.64 2.83 -8.02
CA VAL A 42 12.05 1.66 -7.23
C VAL A 42 11.03 1.34 -6.15
N VAL A 43 10.69 2.33 -5.30
CA VAL A 43 9.73 2.16 -4.21
C VAL A 43 8.36 1.73 -4.73
N PRO A 44 7.74 2.42 -5.72
CA PRO A 44 6.47 1.98 -6.29
C PRO A 44 6.49 0.58 -6.90
N THR A 45 7.60 0.19 -7.51
CA THR A 45 7.76 -1.15 -8.10
C THR A 45 7.78 -2.24 -7.03
N ILE A 46 8.50 -1.99 -5.93
CA ILE A 46 8.57 -2.90 -4.78
C ILE A 46 7.20 -3.01 -4.11
N ASP A 47 6.52 -1.90 -3.91
CA ASP A 47 5.22 -1.89 -3.25
C ASP A 47 4.14 -2.61 -4.08
N LYS A 48 4.11 -2.39 -5.39
CA LYS A 48 3.23 -3.16 -6.30
C LYS A 48 3.49 -4.66 -6.21
N TYR A 49 4.75 -5.05 -6.20
CA TYR A 49 5.11 -6.46 -6.09
C TYR A 49 4.67 -7.06 -4.75
N ARG A 50 4.92 -6.37 -3.63
CA ARG A 50 4.50 -6.81 -2.30
C ARG A 50 2.99 -6.94 -2.19
N LEU A 51 2.24 -5.93 -2.62
CA LEU A 51 0.77 -5.95 -2.60
C LEU A 51 0.19 -7.03 -3.52
N SER A 52 0.81 -7.27 -4.67
CA SER A 52 0.46 -8.37 -5.57
C SER A 52 0.66 -9.74 -4.89
N LYS A 53 1.75 -9.92 -4.17
CA LYS A 53 2.01 -11.17 -3.42
C LYS A 53 1.06 -11.37 -2.26
N LEU A 54 0.73 -10.30 -1.51
CA LEU A 54 -0.27 -10.35 -0.45
C LEU A 54 -1.64 -10.76 -1.00
N SER A 55 -2.06 -10.16 -2.10
CA SER A 55 -3.34 -10.50 -2.73
C SER A 55 -3.37 -11.93 -3.27
N ALA A 56 -2.27 -12.39 -3.90
CA ALA A 56 -2.19 -13.74 -4.47
C ALA A 56 -2.21 -14.85 -3.40
N ASN A 57 -1.76 -14.55 -2.19
CA ASN A 57 -1.73 -15.49 -1.06
C ASN A 57 -2.78 -15.16 0.02
N ALA A 58 -3.84 -14.45 -0.36
CA ALA A 58 -4.92 -14.13 0.58
C ALA A 58 -5.65 -15.41 1.00
N GLY A 59 -5.77 -15.63 2.30
CA GLY A 59 -6.53 -16.77 2.87
C GLY A 59 -8.04 -16.56 2.80
N VAL A 60 -8.49 -15.30 2.75
CA VAL A 60 -9.90 -14.91 2.63
C VAL A 60 -10.05 -14.01 1.42
N SER A 61 -11.07 -14.27 0.61
CA SER A 61 -11.45 -13.40 -0.50
C SER A 61 -12.96 -13.21 -0.56
N ALA A 62 -13.42 -11.98 -0.76
CA ALA A 62 -14.82 -11.64 -0.87
C ALA A 62 -15.04 -10.72 -2.09
N THR A 63 -16.20 -10.88 -2.74
CA THR A 63 -16.56 -10.06 -3.91
C THR A 63 -17.42 -8.89 -3.48
N PHE A 64 -17.05 -7.68 -3.89
CA PHE A 64 -17.82 -6.46 -3.63
C PHE A 64 -18.35 -5.85 -4.93
N SER A 65 -19.63 -5.47 -4.92
CA SER A 65 -20.27 -4.73 -6.01
C SER A 65 -20.65 -3.32 -5.56
N TYR A 66 -20.35 -2.31 -6.38
CA TYR A 66 -20.71 -0.91 -6.11
C TYR A 66 -22.19 -0.60 -6.45
N ALA A 67 -23.10 -1.49 -6.09
CA ALA A 67 -24.54 -1.23 -6.22
C ALA A 67 -25.02 -0.27 -5.11
N LYS A 68 -26.10 0.49 -5.37
CA LYS A 68 -26.68 1.41 -4.38
C LYS A 68 -27.14 0.74 -3.08
N SER A 69 -27.43 -0.55 -3.13
CA SER A 69 -27.86 -1.35 -1.98
C SER A 69 -26.71 -1.98 -1.20
N SER A 70 -25.47 -1.84 -1.67
CA SER A 70 -24.30 -2.44 -1.01
C SER A 70 -23.63 -1.42 -0.12
N SER A 71 -23.50 -1.73 1.18
CA SER A 71 -22.72 -0.92 2.12
C SER A 71 -21.24 -1.32 2.06
N PRO A 72 -20.33 -0.41 1.69
CA PRO A 72 -18.90 -0.66 1.76
C PRO A 72 -18.40 -0.96 3.17
N TYR A 73 -19.02 -0.36 4.19
CA TYR A 73 -18.66 -0.57 5.58
C TYR A 73 -19.06 -1.96 6.08
N GLU A 74 -20.28 -2.40 5.79
CA GLU A 74 -20.75 -3.75 6.12
C GLU A 74 -19.84 -4.81 5.48
N HIS A 75 -19.52 -4.63 4.21
CA HIS A 75 -18.61 -5.56 3.51
C HIS A 75 -17.20 -5.59 4.13
N TYR A 76 -16.68 -4.44 4.57
CA TYR A 76 -15.41 -4.39 5.30
C TYR A 76 -15.51 -5.17 6.62
N LEU A 77 -16.60 -5.00 7.39
CA LEU A 77 -16.83 -5.70 8.65
C LEU A 77 -16.92 -7.22 8.44
N ASP A 78 -17.60 -7.67 7.40
CA ASP A 78 -17.72 -9.11 7.07
C ASP A 78 -16.34 -9.74 6.85
N VAL A 79 -15.48 -9.06 6.10
CA VAL A 79 -14.10 -9.55 5.86
C VAL A 79 -13.27 -9.50 7.15
N ALA A 80 -13.40 -8.43 7.94
CA ALA A 80 -12.70 -8.29 9.21
C ALA A 80 -13.13 -9.36 10.23
N MET A 81 -14.43 -9.72 10.24
CA MET A 81 -14.98 -10.80 11.04
C MET A 81 -14.37 -12.15 10.63
N GLN A 82 -14.32 -12.47 9.33
CA GLN A 82 -13.71 -13.71 8.85
C GLN A 82 -12.24 -13.83 9.24
N LEU A 83 -11.49 -12.73 9.26
CA LEU A 83 -10.11 -12.73 9.74
C LEU A 83 -10.03 -13.03 11.25
N THR A 84 -11.00 -12.55 12.01
CA THR A 84 -11.06 -12.79 13.47
C THR A 84 -11.45 -14.25 13.77
N GLU A 85 -12.38 -14.82 13.01
CA GLU A 85 -12.74 -16.24 13.08
C GLU A 85 -11.54 -17.16 12.72
N ASN A 86 -10.65 -16.68 11.86
CA ASN A 86 -9.40 -17.37 11.53
C ASN A 86 -8.26 -17.09 12.53
N GLU A 87 -8.58 -16.62 13.73
CA GLU A 87 -7.65 -16.39 14.85
C GLU A 87 -6.54 -15.36 14.52
N ILE A 88 -6.73 -14.49 13.55
CA ILE A 88 -5.76 -13.43 13.24
C ILE A 88 -5.96 -12.27 14.23
N PRO A 89 -4.87 -11.80 14.90
CA PRO A 89 -4.97 -10.71 15.86
C PRO A 89 -5.67 -9.47 15.29
N THR A 90 -6.51 -8.83 16.08
CA THR A 90 -7.23 -7.61 15.69
C THR A 90 -6.34 -6.36 15.79
N GLU A 91 -5.33 -6.41 16.67
CA GLU A 91 -4.40 -5.31 16.87
C GLU A 91 -3.44 -5.17 15.69
N ASN A 92 -3.03 -3.94 15.41
CA ASN A 92 -2.04 -3.61 14.38
C ASN A 92 -2.39 -4.08 12.95
N ARG A 93 -3.65 -4.36 12.66
CA ARG A 93 -4.08 -4.62 11.28
C ARG A 93 -3.86 -3.39 10.41
N ILE A 94 -3.46 -3.63 9.17
CA ILE A 94 -3.27 -2.60 8.15
C ILE A 94 -4.23 -2.89 7.00
N VAL A 95 -4.92 -1.85 6.54
CA VAL A 95 -5.83 -1.92 5.41
C VAL A 95 -5.27 -1.09 4.27
N TYR A 96 -4.90 -1.74 3.18
CA TYR A 96 -4.58 -1.07 1.93
C TYR A 96 -5.84 -0.99 1.09
N MET A 97 -6.25 0.20 0.67
CA MET A 97 -7.47 0.37 -0.12
C MET A 97 -7.30 1.33 -1.29
N THR A 98 -8.10 1.10 -2.33
CA THR A 98 -8.15 1.99 -3.48
C THR A 98 -8.85 3.31 -3.14
N PRO A 99 -8.53 4.43 -3.81
CA PRO A 99 -9.21 5.71 -3.60
C PRO A 99 -10.72 5.63 -3.87
N LYS A 100 -11.13 4.75 -4.79
CA LYS A 100 -12.55 4.53 -5.12
C LYS A 100 -13.29 3.90 -3.94
N PHE A 101 -12.73 2.85 -3.34
CA PHE A 101 -13.33 2.18 -2.17
C PHE A 101 -13.31 3.10 -0.94
N TYR A 102 -12.21 3.82 -0.72
CA TYR A 102 -12.10 4.80 0.35
C TYR A 102 -13.17 5.89 0.26
N LYS A 103 -13.43 6.43 -0.95
CA LYS A 103 -14.51 7.38 -1.18
C LYS A 103 -15.87 6.77 -0.85
N ALA A 104 -16.15 5.54 -1.32
CA ALA A 104 -17.42 4.87 -1.06
C ALA A 104 -17.63 4.63 0.45
N LEU A 105 -16.59 4.21 1.17
CA LEU A 105 -16.61 4.03 2.62
C LEU A 105 -16.93 5.34 3.37
N ARG A 106 -16.32 6.45 2.97
CA ARG A 106 -16.57 7.77 3.58
C ARG A 106 -17.98 8.30 3.34
N LEU A 107 -18.64 7.86 2.29
CA LEU A 107 -20.01 8.26 1.94
C LEU A 107 -21.05 7.29 2.47
N ASP A 108 -20.62 6.21 3.13
CA ASP A 108 -21.53 5.21 3.69
C ASP A 108 -22.27 5.76 4.92
N PRO A 109 -23.62 5.80 4.91
CA PRO A 109 -24.40 6.30 6.03
C PRO A 109 -24.20 5.50 7.32
N GLN A 110 -23.94 4.19 7.21
CA GLN A 110 -23.70 3.32 8.37
C GLN A 110 -22.38 3.66 9.05
N PHE A 111 -21.35 3.99 8.26
CA PHE A 111 -20.07 4.42 8.78
C PHE A 111 -20.13 5.81 9.44
N VAL A 112 -20.78 6.77 8.81
CA VAL A 112 -20.90 8.15 9.30
C VAL A 112 -21.78 8.24 10.54
N GLY A 113 -22.83 7.39 10.64
CA GLY A 113 -23.79 7.43 11.75
C GLY A 113 -23.31 6.82 13.07
N THR A 114 -22.26 5.98 13.03
CA THR A 114 -21.89 5.13 14.18
C THR A 114 -20.62 5.55 14.90
N SER A 115 -19.83 6.49 14.39
CA SER A 115 -18.50 6.70 14.94
C SER A 115 -18.20 8.14 15.35
N ASP A 116 -17.58 8.28 16.55
CA ASP A 116 -16.80 9.47 16.93
C ASP A 116 -15.74 9.85 15.89
N SER A 117 -15.43 8.91 14.98
CA SER A 117 -14.60 9.11 13.80
C SER A 117 -15.18 10.13 12.82
N ALA A 118 -16.49 10.32 12.77
CA ALA A 118 -17.10 11.34 11.91
C ALA A 118 -16.68 12.77 12.32
N ALA A 119 -16.56 13.04 13.60
CA ALA A 119 -16.07 14.31 14.13
C ALA A 119 -14.57 14.51 13.82
N ASN A 120 -13.77 13.45 13.94
CA ASN A 120 -12.35 13.45 13.60
C ASN A 120 -12.10 13.57 12.08
N ILE A 121 -12.96 12.99 11.26
CA ILE A 121 -12.91 13.13 9.78
C ILE A 121 -13.26 14.57 9.38
N ALA A 122 -14.23 15.20 10.03
CA ALA A 122 -14.59 16.59 9.78
C ALA A 122 -13.44 17.56 10.11
N GLN A 123 -12.65 17.27 11.14
CA GLN A 123 -11.51 18.09 11.53
C GLN A 123 -10.24 17.81 10.72
N SER A 124 -9.89 16.55 10.48
CA SER A 124 -8.61 16.18 9.84
C SER A 124 -8.72 15.93 8.33
N GLY A 125 -9.93 15.79 7.81
CA GLY A 125 -10.18 15.47 6.39
C GLY A 125 -9.78 14.05 5.98
N ASN A 126 -9.13 13.27 6.86
CA ASN A 126 -8.63 11.93 6.57
C ASN A 126 -9.11 10.90 7.59
N LEU A 127 -9.62 9.80 7.09
CA LEU A 127 -9.84 8.59 7.88
C LEU A 127 -8.53 7.80 7.97
N THR A 128 -7.94 7.76 9.15
CA THR A 128 -6.64 7.10 9.39
C THR A 128 -6.79 5.70 9.98
N LYS A 129 -7.90 5.44 10.66
CA LYS A 129 -8.19 4.15 11.32
C LYS A 129 -9.64 3.75 11.11
N ILE A 130 -9.89 2.45 11.05
CA ILE A 130 -11.20 1.82 11.04
C ILE A 130 -11.13 0.56 11.91
N ASP A 131 -11.99 0.47 12.93
CA ASP A 131 -12.04 -0.66 13.88
C ASP A 131 -10.65 -1.09 14.39
N GLY A 132 -9.81 -0.12 14.78
CA GLY A 132 -8.44 -0.36 15.23
C GLY A 132 -7.41 -0.61 14.12
N ALA A 133 -7.83 -0.88 12.89
CA ALA A 133 -6.92 -1.08 11.76
C ALA A 133 -6.47 0.24 11.13
N SER A 134 -5.19 0.36 10.81
CA SER A 134 -4.63 1.53 10.14
C SER A 134 -4.93 1.53 8.64
N ILE A 135 -5.49 2.61 8.12
CA ILE A 135 -5.82 2.74 6.71
C ILE A 135 -4.64 3.34 5.94
N LYS A 136 -4.31 2.71 4.81
CA LYS A 136 -3.36 3.19 3.82
C LYS A 136 -4.04 3.24 2.45
N VAL A 137 -4.35 4.45 2.00
CA VAL A 137 -4.88 4.64 0.64
C VAL A 137 -3.72 4.56 -0.34
N VAL A 138 -3.82 3.65 -1.30
CA VAL A 138 -2.81 3.41 -2.33
C VAL A 138 -3.41 3.62 -3.72
N PRO A 139 -2.63 4.06 -4.70
CA PRO A 139 -3.09 4.16 -6.08
C PRO A 139 -3.67 2.82 -6.57
N SER A 140 -4.75 2.87 -7.34
CA SER A 140 -5.39 1.65 -7.87
C SER A 140 -4.43 0.77 -8.69
N SER A 141 -3.39 1.38 -9.28
CA SER A 141 -2.35 0.67 -10.01
C SER A 141 -1.40 -0.15 -9.14
N TYR A 142 -1.44 -0.01 -7.82
CA TYR A 142 -0.59 -0.78 -6.89
C TYR A 142 -1.26 -2.09 -6.49
N LEU A 143 -2.58 -2.15 -6.56
CA LEU A 143 -3.34 -3.36 -6.27
C LEU A 143 -3.62 -4.15 -7.57
N PRO A 144 -3.71 -5.48 -7.50
CA PRO A 144 -4.15 -6.28 -8.63
C PRO A 144 -5.52 -5.85 -9.15
N THR A 145 -5.74 -6.04 -10.45
CA THR A 145 -7.01 -5.69 -11.09
C THR A 145 -8.19 -6.37 -10.39
N GLY A 146 -9.22 -5.58 -10.06
CA GLY A 146 -10.40 -6.07 -9.35
C GLY A 146 -10.29 -6.06 -7.82
N THR A 147 -9.12 -5.79 -7.25
CA THR A 147 -8.94 -5.68 -5.80
C THR A 147 -9.32 -4.28 -5.32
N ASN A 148 -10.28 -4.19 -4.39
CA ASN A 148 -10.73 -2.95 -3.79
C ASN A 148 -9.95 -2.58 -2.53
N PHE A 149 -9.70 -3.58 -1.66
CA PHE A 149 -8.89 -3.43 -0.46
C PHE A 149 -8.24 -4.75 -0.07
N ILE A 150 -7.21 -4.67 0.76
CA ILE A 150 -6.50 -5.81 1.38
C ILE A 150 -6.37 -5.50 2.86
N ILE A 151 -6.84 -6.41 3.72
CA ILE A 151 -6.58 -6.36 5.15
C ILE A 151 -5.43 -7.33 5.44
N THR A 152 -4.42 -6.86 6.15
CA THR A 152 -3.26 -7.67 6.49
C THR A 152 -2.76 -7.37 7.90
N HIS A 153 -2.01 -8.31 8.47
CA HIS A 153 -1.25 -8.09 9.69
C HIS A 153 0.25 -8.06 9.36
N PRO A 154 1.08 -7.26 10.04
CA PRO A 154 2.52 -7.17 9.75
C PRO A 154 3.27 -8.50 9.75
N ILE A 155 2.80 -9.48 10.54
CA ILE A 155 3.40 -10.82 10.60
C ILE A 155 3.12 -11.66 9.34
N ALA A 156 2.09 -11.30 8.56
CA ALA A 156 1.66 -12.10 7.40
C ALA A 156 2.68 -12.13 6.26
N MET A 157 3.59 -11.16 6.19
CA MET A 157 4.56 -11.08 5.11
C MET A 157 5.93 -10.64 5.62
N CYS A 158 6.96 -11.43 5.30
CA CYS A 158 8.36 -11.05 5.42
C CYS A 158 8.88 -10.61 4.04
N SER A 159 9.59 -9.49 3.98
CA SER A 159 10.18 -8.96 2.74
C SER A 159 11.69 -8.77 2.93
N PRO A 160 12.48 -9.85 2.93
CA PRO A 160 13.92 -9.76 3.10
C PRO A 160 14.57 -9.11 1.88
N VAL A 161 15.58 -8.29 2.13
CA VAL A 161 16.44 -7.67 1.12
C VAL A 161 17.84 -8.22 1.32
N LYS A 162 18.41 -8.84 0.27
CA LYS A 162 19.77 -9.38 0.32
C LYS A 162 20.81 -8.31 0.00
N LEU A 163 20.53 -7.46 -0.99
CA LEU A 163 21.40 -6.38 -1.43
C LEU A 163 20.54 -5.17 -1.83
N ALA A 164 20.87 -4.01 -1.29
CA ALA A 164 20.33 -2.73 -1.72
C ALA A 164 21.49 -1.74 -1.70
N GLU A 165 22.18 -1.62 -2.84
CA GLU A 165 23.36 -0.79 -3.00
C GLU A 165 23.14 0.21 -4.14
N TYR A 166 23.36 1.48 -3.85
CA TYR A 166 23.21 2.58 -4.80
C TYR A 166 24.47 3.40 -4.80
N ASN A 167 25.29 3.25 -5.84
CA ASN A 167 26.57 3.92 -5.97
C ASN A 167 26.58 4.86 -7.17
N THR A 168 27.22 6.02 -7.02
CA THR A 168 27.62 6.89 -8.13
C THR A 168 29.07 6.60 -8.46
N HIS A 169 29.35 6.41 -9.74
CA HIS A 169 30.70 6.27 -10.27
C HIS A 169 31.05 7.50 -11.10
N ASP A 170 32.21 8.07 -10.89
CA ASP A 170 32.78 9.21 -11.67
C ASP A 170 33.39 8.73 -12.98
#